data_9bbcf6509d4f7134e161dc7a39882759
#
_entry.id   9bbcf6509d4f7134e161dc7a39882759
#
_cell.length_a   1.000
_cell.length_b   1.000
_cell.length_c   1.000
_cell.angle_alpha   90.00
_cell.angle_beta   90.00
_cell.angle_gamma   90.00
#
_symmetry.space_group_name_H-M   'P 1'
#
loop_
_entity.id
_entity.type
_entity.pdbx_description
1 polymer ?
#
loop_
_entity_poly.entity_id
_entity_poly.type
_entity_poly.pdbx_seq_one_letter_code
_entity_poly.pdbx_strand_id
1 'polypeptide(L)'
;FPEMYYGRFSGENISQIEAQVSKTLMYEKYTFPNPDFLDDVLLVAGVDANMAPVHGNGQINYATDNYFNSTHGLSINSYLYGSGTPITSDMSIASNSIISNVSEGVGFANYTAHCGSSGWSDPSFSNADIPFLNNDNQFGVMIGNCCQSNAFDVSVCFGEALLRENNKGAVGYIGGSNNTYWDEDYWWAVGNTSNITSNPNYISTGLGVYDCLMHENGEQEQDWFITQGQFIHSGNLAVTQAGGAEEYYWEIYHLMGDPSLMPYIGVPNNLIVNHQPIIPLGSSTFTVNTEENAYVALSMNGVLLDAKMADVSGIVNLTFPSITSVGIVDIVITKQFKIPYINSVPVISPSGPYVICPNFNINDAIGNNNLIVDYSEIINLSLDLHNVGSNSASNLTVTISSNDTNITIINSNTIVQSINQSQIISTPFVFSFKVDDYIIDQHIVEFGVDISDNLGNSWLSYFNVVLNAPIIESNTLIVNDNLLGNSNGKLDPGEVTDINIDVFNSGHSDLDNITATLNSNSSYVNFNTNVNHLTLPLNSNQTLN
;
A
#
# COMPACT_ATOMS: atom_id res chain seq x y z
N PHE A 1 29.46 6.45 -1.00
CA PHE A 1 28.03 6.32 -1.24
C PHE A 1 27.61 7.23 -2.38
N PRO A 2 26.65 6.84 -3.26
CA PRO A 2 26.14 7.74 -4.27
C PRO A 2 25.39 8.92 -3.64
N GLU A 3 25.52 10.10 -4.25
CA GLU A 3 24.89 11.33 -3.77
C GLU A 3 23.44 11.49 -4.26
N MET A 4 23.00 10.62 -5.18
CA MET A 4 21.64 10.60 -5.71
C MET A 4 21.23 9.16 -6.07
N TYR A 5 19.95 8.91 -6.02
CA TYR A 5 19.37 7.69 -6.59
C TYR A 5 19.33 7.79 -8.10
N TYR A 6 19.67 6.72 -8.79
CA TYR A 6 19.68 6.68 -10.25
C TYR A 6 19.04 5.40 -10.78
N GLY A 7 18.50 5.48 -11.97
CA GLY A 7 17.96 4.37 -12.73
C GLY A 7 18.22 4.57 -14.23
N ARG A 8 17.95 3.56 -15.02
CA ARG A 8 18.25 3.56 -16.43
C ARG A 8 17.03 3.14 -17.26
N PHE A 9 16.56 4.04 -18.11
CA PHE A 9 15.73 3.68 -19.26
C PHE A 9 16.66 3.43 -20.46
N SER A 10 16.77 2.17 -20.84
CA SER A 10 17.68 1.73 -21.89
C SER A 10 16.90 1.32 -23.14
N GLY A 11 17.29 1.83 -24.31
CA GLY A 11 16.64 1.49 -25.57
C GLY A 11 17.51 1.80 -26.77
N GLU A 12 17.40 0.99 -27.80
CA GLU A 12 18.08 1.17 -29.10
C GLU A 12 17.27 2.07 -30.05
N ASN A 13 16.00 2.28 -29.74
CA ASN A 13 15.06 3.07 -30.53
C ASN A 13 13.96 3.69 -29.64
N ILE A 14 13.20 4.61 -30.18
CA ILE A 14 12.17 5.37 -29.49
C ILE A 14 11.09 4.44 -28.93
N SER A 15 10.64 3.42 -29.67
CA SER A 15 9.55 2.54 -29.22
C SER A 15 9.91 1.75 -27.96
N GLN A 16 11.19 1.38 -27.77
CA GLN A 16 11.64 0.71 -26.55
C GLN A 16 11.67 1.66 -25.35
N ILE A 17 11.92 2.94 -25.54
CA ILE A 17 11.81 3.95 -24.48
C ILE A 17 10.34 4.25 -24.17
N GLU A 18 9.50 4.41 -25.21
CA GLU A 18 8.06 4.62 -25.04
C GLU A 18 7.39 3.48 -24.25
N ALA A 19 7.80 2.23 -24.47
CA ALA A 19 7.32 1.08 -23.72
C ALA A 19 7.60 1.21 -22.20
N GLN A 20 8.82 1.61 -21.86
CA GLN A 20 9.24 1.80 -20.47
C GLN A 20 8.50 2.97 -19.81
N VAL A 21 8.44 4.12 -20.47
CA VAL A 21 7.71 5.31 -19.98
C VAL A 21 6.23 5.02 -19.83
N SER A 22 5.59 4.33 -20.77
CA SER A 22 4.16 4.00 -20.71
C SER A 22 3.84 3.09 -19.53
N LYS A 23 4.66 2.07 -19.26
CA LYS A 23 4.52 1.19 -18.10
C LYS A 23 4.70 1.95 -16.79
N THR A 24 5.74 2.78 -16.69
CA THR A 24 5.98 3.61 -15.51
C THR A 24 4.80 4.55 -15.22
N LEU A 25 4.29 5.25 -16.24
CA LEU A 25 3.15 6.16 -16.08
C LEU A 25 1.85 5.41 -15.72
N MET A 26 1.62 4.21 -16.26
CA MET A 26 0.48 3.38 -15.87
C MET A 26 0.58 2.98 -14.41
N TYR A 27 1.77 2.58 -13.97
CA TYR A 27 2.05 2.15 -12.61
C TYR A 27 1.90 3.31 -11.63
N GLU A 28 2.57 4.43 -11.87
CA GLU A 28 2.48 5.62 -11.00
C GLU A 28 1.07 6.19 -10.88
N LYS A 29 0.30 6.17 -11.98
CA LYS A 29 -1.10 6.65 -12.00
C LYS A 29 -2.10 5.62 -11.50
N TYR A 30 -1.65 4.41 -11.19
CA TYR A 30 -2.51 3.30 -10.80
C TYR A 30 -3.67 3.07 -11.79
N THR A 31 -3.35 3.02 -13.08
CA THR A 31 -4.38 2.88 -14.13
C THR A 31 -4.44 1.46 -14.70
N PHE A 32 -4.14 0.47 -13.90
CA PHE A 32 -4.26 -0.95 -14.25
C PHE A 32 -5.72 -1.33 -14.51
N PRO A 33 -6.02 -2.09 -15.57
CA PRO A 33 -7.36 -2.64 -15.78
C PRO A 33 -7.79 -3.63 -14.70
N ASN A 34 -6.85 -4.40 -14.17
CA ASN A 34 -7.00 -5.28 -13.02
C ASN A 34 -5.73 -5.21 -12.15
N PRO A 35 -5.79 -4.69 -10.92
CA PRO A 35 -4.65 -4.55 -10.03
C PRO A 35 -4.36 -5.78 -9.15
N ASP A 36 -5.17 -6.84 -9.19
CA ASP A 36 -5.08 -8.00 -8.28
C ASP A 36 -3.69 -8.68 -8.31
N PHE A 37 -2.96 -8.58 -9.44
CA PHE A 37 -1.60 -9.12 -9.57
C PHE A 37 -0.59 -8.49 -8.58
N LEU A 38 -0.91 -7.35 -8.00
CA LEU A 38 -0.04 -6.68 -7.01
C LEU A 38 0.06 -7.47 -5.70
N ASP A 39 -0.93 -8.33 -5.41
CA ASP A 39 -0.90 -9.23 -4.25
C ASP A 39 -0.06 -10.49 -4.52
N ASP A 40 0.26 -10.79 -5.79
CA ASP A 40 1.01 -11.99 -6.16
C ASP A 40 2.52 -11.75 -6.08
N VAL A 41 3.21 -12.62 -5.33
CA VAL A 41 4.66 -12.55 -5.10
C VAL A 41 5.34 -13.83 -5.56
N LEU A 42 6.48 -13.68 -6.26
CA LEU A 42 7.30 -14.78 -6.74
C LEU A 42 8.68 -14.75 -6.06
N LEU A 43 9.00 -15.78 -5.28
CA LEU A 43 10.27 -15.90 -4.56
C LEU A 43 10.98 -17.19 -4.95
N VAL A 44 12.21 -17.09 -5.47
CA VAL A 44 12.93 -18.23 -6.04
C VAL A 44 14.32 -18.37 -5.46
N ALA A 45 14.58 -19.45 -4.75
CA ALA A 45 15.93 -19.96 -4.48
C ALA A 45 16.42 -20.81 -5.68
N GLY A 46 17.70 -21.02 -5.79
CA GLY A 46 18.30 -21.81 -6.87
C GLY A 46 18.50 -23.27 -6.55
N VAL A 47 19.26 -23.96 -7.40
CA VAL A 47 19.56 -25.39 -7.30
C VAL A 47 21.01 -25.71 -6.95
N ASP A 48 21.87 -24.72 -6.67
CA ASP A 48 23.24 -24.99 -6.22
C ASP A 48 23.23 -25.78 -4.92
N ALA A 49 23.70 -27.03 -4.97
CA ALA A 49 23.62 -27.95 -3.83
C ALA A 49 24.46 -27.51 -2.61
N ASN A 50 25.43 -26.62 -2.77
CA ASN A 50 26.26 -26.11 -1.69
C ASN A 50 25.68 -24.83 -1.08
N MET A 51 25.11 -23.94 -1.89
CA MET A 51 24.72 -22.59 -1.48
C MET A 51 23.19 -22.45 -1.31
N ALA A 52 22.40 -23.01 -2.20
CA ALA A 52 20.94 -22.83 -2.17
C ALA A 52 20.28 -23.34 -0.87
N PRO A 53 20.71 -24.46 -0.23
CA PRO A 53 20.09 -24.91 1.02
C PRO A 53 20.17 -23.90 2.17
N VAL A 54 21.19 -23.05 2.16
CA VAL A 54 21.46 -22.08 3.24
C VAL A 54 21.18 -20.66 2.76
N HIS A 55 21.90 -20.19 1.75
CA HIS A 55 21.79 -18.81 1.27
C HIS A 55 20.46 -18.57 0.52
N GLY A 56 20.17 -19.39 -0.47
CA GLY A 56 18.93 -19.26 -1.25
C GLY A 56 17.69 -19.42 -0.39
N ASN A 57 17.56 -20.57 0.28
CA ASN A 57 16.42 -20.81 1.17
C ASN A 57 16.33 -19.82 2.32
N GLY A 58 17.49 -19.39 2.85
CA GLY A 58 17.52 -18.42 3.95
C GLY A 58 16.92 -17.08 3.58
N GLN A 59 17.20 -16.56 2.38
CA GLN A 59 16.57 -15.35 1.88
C GLN A 59 15.05 -15.53 1.75
N ILE A 60 14.62 -16.60 1.10
CA ILE A 60 13.17 -16.81 0.84
C ILE A 60 12.42 -17.08 2.15
N ASN A 61 12.95 -17.90 3.05
CA ASN A 61 12.33 -18.16 4.35
C ASN A 61 12.20 -16.88 5.18
N TYR A 62 13.25 -16.04 5.23
CA TYR A 62 13.16 -14.75 5.92
C TYR A 62 12.05 -13.86 5.35
N ALA A 63 11.99 -13.78 4.04
CA ALA A 63 10.97 -13.01 3.33
C ALA A 63 9.56 -13.51 3.66
N THR A 64 9.31 -14.83 3.59
CA THR A 64 7.99 -15.42 3.82
C THR A 64 7.58 -15.44 5.29
N ASP A 65 8.53 -15.71 6.19
CA ASP A 65 8.24 -15.78 7.62
C ASP A 65 7.87 -14.42 8.21
N ASN A 66 8.47 -13.33 7.69
CA ASN A 66 8.29 -12.01 8.28
C ASN A 66 7.35 -11.10 7.47
N TYR A 67 7.38 -11.12 6.13
CA TYR A 67 6.75 -10.07 5.31
C TYR A 67 5.83 -10.59 4.22
N PHE A 68 6.32 -11.47 3.36
CA PHE A 68 5.54 -11.93 2.21
C PHE A 68 4.70 -13.13 2.61
N ASN A 69 3.52 -12.87 3.14
CA ASN A 69 2.61 -13.93 3.61
C ASN A 69 1.15 -13.44 3.63
N SER A 70 0.24 -14.34 3.97
CA SER A 70 -1.19 -14.04 3.99
C SER A 70 -1.61 -13.04 5.07
N THR A 71 -0.82 -12.85 6.13
CA THR A 71 -1.12 -11.82 7.15
C THR A 71 -0.89 -10.40 6.60
N HIS A 72 -0.06 -10.27 5.57
CA HIS A 72 0.12 -9.04 4.81
C HIS A 72 -0.76 -8.97 3.54
N GLY A 73 -1.76 -9.86 3.41
CA GLY A 73 -2.65 -9.90 2.26
C GLY A 73 -2.02 -10.42 0.97
N LEU A 74 -0.85 -11.07 1.04
CA LEU A 74 -0.08 -11.48 -0.12
C LEU A 74 -0.22 -12.96 -0.44
N SER A 75 -0.25 -13.28 -1.72
CA SER A 75 -0.27 -14.63 -2.30
C SER A 75 1.13 -15.01 -2.79
N ILE A 76 1.72 -16.07 -2.24
CA ILE A 76 3.14 -16.37 -2.45
C ILE A 76 3.35 -17.63 -3.28
N ASN A 77 4.12 -17.47 -4.36
CA ASN A 77 4.70 -18.55 -5.13
C ASN A 77 6.18 -18.69 -4.76
N SER A 78 6.50 -19.59 -3.81
CA SER A 78 7.87 -19.80 -3.35
C SER A 78 8.47 -21.09 -3.91
N TYR A 79 9.72 -21.00 -4.38
CA TYR A 79 10.50 -22.12 -4.94
C TYR A 79 11.77 -22.31 -4.12
N LEU A 80 11.74 -23.26 -3.20
CA LEU A 80 12.83 -23.56 -2.28
C LEU A 80 13.65 -24.75 -2.76
N TYR A 81 14.96 -24.76 -2.46
CA TYR A 81 15.80 -25.94 -2.62
C TYR A 81 15.42 -27.01 -1.59
N GLY A 82 15.25 -28.23 -2.02
CA GLY A 82 14.99 -29.35 -1.11
C GLY A 82 14.44 -30.59 -1.84
N SER A 83 14.47 -31.73 -1.17
CA SER A 83 13.94 -32.98 -1.72
C SER A 83 12.43 -32.84 -1.96
N GLY A 84 11.97 -33.23 -3.14
CA GLY A 84 10.55 -33.20 -3.52
C GLY A 84 10.04 -31.86 -4.01
N THR A 85 10.85 -30.80 -4.01
CA THR A 85 10.45 -29.53 -4.64
C THR A 85 10.66 -29.57 -6.15
N PRO A 86 9.90 -28.81 -6.95
CA PRO A 86 10.07 -28.78 -8.41
C PRO A 86 11.47 -28.40 -8.84
N ILE A 87 12.15 -27.45 -8.18
CA ILE A 87 13.49 -27.00 -8.54
C ILE A 87 14.58 -28.07 -8.35
N THR A 88 14.36 -29.05 -7.51
CA THR A 88 15.31 -30.15 -7.29
C THR A 88 14.88 -31.47 -7.90
N SER A 89 13.59 -31.67 -8.17
CA SER A 89 13.06 -32.89 -8.77
C SER A 89 12.93 -32.80 -10.29
N ASP A 90 12.50 -31.66 -10.82
CA ASP A 90 12.41 -31.36 -12.25
C ASP A 90 12.49 -29.85 -12.50
N MET A 91 13.70 -29.41 -12.84
CA MET A 91 14.00 -27.99 -13.08
C MET A 91 13.24 -27.41 -14.29
N SER A 92 12.86 -28.24 -15.25
CA SER A 92 12.06 -27.79 -16.40
C SER A 92 10.62 -27.47 -16.00
N ILE A 93 10.05 -28.24 -15.08
CA ILE A 93 8.74 -27.94 -14.48
C ILE A 93 8.82 -26.65 -13.67
N ALA A 94 9.85 -26.47 -12.86
CA ALA A 94 10.05 -25.25 -12.09
C ALA A 94 10.17 -24.01 -13.00
N SER A 95 10.98 -24.09 -14.06
CA SER A 95 11.12 -22.99 -15.04
C SER A 95 9.77 -22.65 -15.69
N ASN A 96 9.03 -23.64 -16.15
CA ASN A 96 7.71 -23.41 -16.75
C ASN A 96 6.72 -22.79 -15.76
N SER A 97 6.73 -23.24 -14.50
CA SER A 97 5.86 -22.68 -13.47
C SER A 97 6.22 -21.23 -13.11
N ILE A 98 7.53 -20.91 -13.00
CA ILE A 98 8.02 -19.55 -12.78
C ILE A 98 7.60 -18.63 -13.93
N ILE A 99 7.79 -19.04 -15.19
CA ILE A 99 7.36 -18.31 -16.37
C ILE A 99 5.84 -18.13 -16.39
N SER A 100 5.06 -19.16 -15.98
CA SER A 100 3.60 -19.06 -15.85
C SER A 100 3.20 -18.03 -14.80
N ASN A 101 3.80 -18.05 -13.60
CA ASN A 101 3.52 -17.06 -12.57
C ASN A 101 3.79 -15.63 -13.06
N VAL A 102 4.94 -15.38 -13.71
CA VAL A 102 5.24 -14.08 -14.31
C VAL A 102 4.24 -13.71 -15.41
N SER A 103 3.82 -14.69 -16.22
CA SER A 103 2.81 -14.50 -17.28
C SER A 103 1.41 -14.20 -16.76
N GLU A 104 1.07 -14.66 -15.58
CA GLU A 104 -0.21 -14.38 -14.90
C GLU A 104 -0.20 -13.01 -14.21
N GLY A 105 1.00 -12.42 -14.05
CA GLY A 105 1.25 -11.16 -13.38
C GLY A 105 1.76 -11.36 -11.96
N VAL A 106 2.78 -10.61 -11.57
CA VAL A 106 3.29 -10.55 -10.19
C VAL A 106 3.61 -9.10 -9.81
N GLY A 107 3.21 -8.67 -8.62
CA GLY A 107 3.54 -7.35 -8.09
C GLY A 107 5.01 -7.25 -7.68
N PHE A 108 5.56 -8.34 -7.15
CA PHE A 108 6.95 -8.40 -6.73
C PHE A 108 7.57 -9.76 -7.03
N ALA A 109 8.83 -9.78 -7.47
CA ALA A 109 9.59 -11.01 -7.64
C ALA A 109 11.02 -10.87 -7.12
N ASN A 110 11.54 -11.91 -6.46
CA ASN A 110 12.97 -11.99 -6.13
C ASN A 110 13.51 -13.38 -6.49
N TYR A 111 14.60 -13.38 -7.22
CA TYR A 111 15.38 -14.57 -7.55
C TYR A 111 16.77 -14.48 -6.94
N THR A 112 17.23 -15.55 -6.27
CA THR A 112 18.56 -15.62 -5.66
C THR A 112 19.26 -16.93 -6.02
N ALA A 113 20.10 -16.91 -7.06
CA ALA A 113 20.86 -18.05 -7.56
C ALA A 113 21.85 -17.63 -8.67
N HIS A 114 22.18 -18.57 -9.58
CA HIS A 114 23.04 -18.28 -10.73
C HIS A 114 22.27 -17.58 -11.86
N CYS A 115 22.91 -16.58 -12.43
CA CYS A 115 22.44 -15.85 -13.63
C CYS A 115 23.57 -15.67 -14.63
N GLY A 116 23.17 -15.26 -15.81
CA GLY A 116 24.02 -14.65 -16.82
C GLY A 116 23.35 -13.39 -17.37
N SER A 117 24.00 -12.74 -18.32
CA SER A 117 23.45 -11.53 -18.94
C SER A 117 22.11 -11.76 -19.66
N SER A 118 21.79 -12.99 -20.03
CA SER A 118 20.54 -13.36 -20.70
C SER A 118 19.42 -13.82 -19.75
N GLY A 119 19.63 -13.84 -18.44
CA GLY A 119 18.59 -14.16 -17.46
C GLY A 119 18.97 -15.12 -16.36
N TRP A 120 17.99 -15.57 -15.62
CA TRP A 120 18.08 -16.56 -14.58
C TRP A 120 18.45 -17.92 -15.16
N SER A 121 19.30 -18.68 -14.49
CA SER A 121 19.87 -19.91 -15.03
C SER A 121 19.23 -21.17 -14.47
N ASP A 122 18.95 -21.21 -13.17
CA ASP A 122 18.62 -22.43 -12.47
C ASP A 122 17.64 -22.21 -11.29
N PRO A 123 16.33 -22.21 -11.49
CA PRO A 123 15.57 -22.45 -12.75
C PRO A 123 15.69 -21.34 -13.78
N SER A 124 15.57 -21.72 -15.07
CA SER A 124 15.76 -20.78 -16.17
C SER A 124 14.52 -19.91 -16.41
N PHE A 125 14.77 -18.61 -16.51
CA PHE A 125 13.87 -17.62 -17.08
C PHE A 125 14.74 -16.58 -17.81
N SER A 126 14.55 -16.42 -19.11
CA SER A 126 15.53 -15.77 -19.97
C SER A 126 14.92 -14.78 -20.96
N ASN A 127 15.79 -14.02 -21.65
CA ASN A 127 15.39 -13.13 -22.74
C ASN A 127 14.54 -13.82 -23.83
N ALA A 128 14.71 -15.13 -24.01
CA ALA A 128 13.96 -15.88 -25.00
C ALA A 128 12.48 -16.08 -24.60
N ASP A 129 12.19 -16.05 -23.31
CA ASP A 129 10.86 -16.29 -22.76
C ASP A 129 10.01 -15.00 -22.71
N ILE A 130 10.66 -13.85 -22.52
CA ILE A 130 10.01 -12.56 -22.31
C ILE A 130 9.01 -12.17 -23.41
N PRO A 131 9.29 -12.34 -24.72
CA PRO A 131 8.32 -12.01 -25.76
C PRO A 131 7.02 -12.82 -25.70
N PHE A 132 7.04 -13.99 -25.03
CA PHE A 132 5.91 -14.89 -24.91
C PHE A 132 5.12 -14.75 -23.61
N LEU A 133 5.53 -13.83 -22.72
CA LEU A 133 4.75 -13.49 -21.53
C LEU A 133 3.36 -12.96 -21.89
N ASN A 134 2.38 -13.20 -21.04
CA ASN A 134 1.00 -12.74 -21.21
C ASN A 134 0.55 -11.79 -20.10
N ASN A 135 1.51 -11.20 -19.35
CA ASN A 135 1.23 -10.26 -18.27
C ASN A 135 0.93 -8.84 -18.77
N ASP A 136 0.03 -8.73 -19.75
CA ASP A 136 -0.38 -7.44 -20.31
C ASP A 136 -1.02 -6.56 -19.23
N ASN A 137 -0.45 -5.37 -19.00
CA ASN A 137 -0.81 -4.41 -17.94
C ASN A 137 -0.62 -4.93 -16.49
N GLN A 138 0.17 -6.00 -16.29
CA GLN A 138 0.39 -6.64 -14.98
C GLN A 138 1.89 -6.83 -14.74
N PHE A 139 2.61 -5.74 -14.63
CA PHE A 139 4.06 -5.71 -14.51
C PHE A 139 4.50 -5.09 -13.18
N GLY A 140 5.11 -5.90 -12.31
CA GLY A 140 5.67 -5.49 -11.02
C GLY A 140 7.16 -5.17 -11.07
N VAL A 141 7.75 -5.10 -9.90
CA VAL A 141 9.19 -4.93 -9.69
C VAL A 141 9.85 -6.27 -9.47
N MET A 142 10.97 -6.51 -10.13
CA MET A 142 11.73 -7.74 -10.00
C MET A 142 13.14 -7.49 -9.52
N ILE A 143 13.66 -8.38 -8.68
CA ILE A 143 15.03 -8.35 -8.15
C ILE A 143 15.73 -9.65 -8.53
N GLY A 144 16.94 -9.53 -9.07
CA GLY A 144 17.86 -10.65 -9.27
C GLY A 144 19.10 -10.50 -8.43
N ASN A 145 19.12 -11.16 -7.27
CA ASN A 145 20.36 -11.35 -6.47
C ASN A 145 21.20 -12.42 -7.17
N CYS A 146 21.86 -12.02 -8.25
CA CYS A 146 22.57 -12.94 -9.15
C CYS A 146 23.47 -12.21 -10.15
N CYS A 147 24.44 -12.94 -10.71
CA CYS A 147 25.48 -12.43 -11.59
C CYS A 147 24.91 -11.84 -12.90
N GLN A 148 25.40 -10.69 -13.33
CA GLN A 148 25.34 -10.17 -14.70
C GLN A 148 23.96 -9.94 -15.31
N SER A 149 22.86 -10.09 -14.54
CA SER A 149 21.50 -9.92 -15.08
C SER A 149 21.20 -8.49 -15.57
N ASN A 150 21.99 -7.51 -15.11
CA ASN A 150 22.01 -6.13 -15.59
C ASN A 150 23.34 -5.73 -16.26
N ALA A 151 24.05 -6.65 -16.92
CA ALA A 151 25.29 -6.37 -17.64
C ALA A 151 25.00 -5.57 -18.94
N PHE A 152 24.74 -4.28 -18.81
CA PHE A 152 24.31 -3.39 -19.91
C PHE A 152 25.43 -3.04 -20.93
N ASP A 153 26.59 -3.64 -20.81
CA ASP A 153 27.69 -3.62 -21.81
C ASP A 153 27.55 -4.71 -22.87
N VAL A 154 26.57 -5.62 -22.74
CA VAL A 154 26.17 -6.56 -23.78
C VAL A 154 25.07 -5.95 -24.68
N SER A 155 24.69 -6.64 -25.77
CA SER A 155 23.69 -6.12 -26.69
C SER A 155 22.32 -5.92 -26.04
N VAL A 156 21.84 -6.88 -25.22
CA VAL A 156 20.61 -6.79 -24.43
C VAL A 156 20.78 -7.67 -23.20
N CYS A 157 20.83 -7.09 -22.00
CA CYS A 157 20.77 -7.84 -20.76
C CYS A 157 19.32 -8.15 -20.34
N PHE A 158 19.16 -9.02 -19.35
CA PHE A 158 17.84 -9.49 -18.90
C PHE A 158 16.95 -8.37 -18.37
N GLY A 159 17.50 -7.48 -17.54
CA GLY A 159 16.74 -6.33 -17.02
C GLY A 159 16.28 -5.40 -18.15
N GLU A 160 17.11 -5.14 -19.17
CA GLU A 160 16.72 -4.37 -20.35
C GLU A 160 15.59 -5.05 -21.14
N ALA A 161 15.70 -6.37 -21.35
CA ALA A 161 14.68 -7.13 -22.09
C ALA A 161 13.32 -7.05 -21.41
N LEU A 162 13.26 -7.23 -20.07
CA LEU A 162 12.02 -7.11 -19.28
C LEU A 162 11.35 -5.75 -19.42
N LEU A 163 12.13 -4.68 -19.46
CA LEU A 163 11.58 -3.32 -19.53
C LEU A 163 11.24 -2.88 -20.96
N ARG A 164 11.95 -3.37 -21.98
CA ARG A 164 11.76 -2.96 -23.38
C ARG A 164 10.50 -3.54 -24.03
N GLU A 165 9.95 -4.65 -23.49
CA GLU A 165 8.70 -5.22 -23.99
C GLU A 165 7.52 -4.29 -23.77
N ASN A 166 6.73 -4.12 -24.84
CA ASN A 166 5.56 -3.25 -24.79
C ASN A 166 4.44 -3.87 -23.97
N ASN A 167 4.02 -3.16 -22.93
CA ASN A 167 2.87 -3.50 -22.08
C ASN A 167 2.97 -4.83 -21.32
N LYS A 168 4.15 -5.42 -21.18
CA LYS A 168 4.42 -6.64 -20.40
C LYS A 168 5.86 -6.63 -19.83
N GLY A 169 6.28 -7.74 -19.22
CA GLY A 169 7.58 -7.85 -18.57
C GLY A 169 7.55 -7.25 -17.16
N ALA A 170 8.39 -6.27 -16.90
CA ALA A 170 8.48 -5.59 -15.59
C ALA A 170 8.47 -4.07 -15.74
N VAL A 171 8.14 -3.35 -14.64
CA VAL A 171 8.25 -1.88 -14.55
C VAL A 171 9.61 -1.46 -14.00
N GLY A 172 10.28 -2.35 -13.28
CA GLY A 172 11.63 -2.16 -12.77
C GLY A 172 12.33 -3.50 -12.57
N TYR A 173 13.65 -3.52 -12.80
CA TYR A 173 14.50 -4.67 -12.49
C TYR A 173 15.78 -4.23 -11.79
N ILE A 174 16.03 -4.76 -10.60
CA ILE A 174 17.25 -4.52 -9.83
C ILE A 174 18.14 -5.76 -9.92
N GLY A 175 19.42 -5.59 -10.25
CA GLY A 175 20.36 -6.70 -10.35
C GLY A 175 21.79 -6.29 -10.62
N GLY A 176 22.70 -7.26 -10.55
CA GLY A 176 24.13 -7.03 -10.76
C GLY A 176 24.51 -6.85 -12.23
N SER A 177 25.35 -5.84 -12.51
CA SER A 177 25.99 -5.68 -13.85
C SER A 177 27.25 -6.53 -13.99
N ASN A 178 27.75 -7.12 -12.91
CA ASN A 178 28.89 -8.02 -12.87
C ASN A 178 28.59 -9.22 -11.96
N ASN A 179 29.58 -10.05 -11.66
CA ASN A 179 29.42 -11.19 -10.78
C ASN A 179 29.05 -10.73 -9.37
N THR A 180 28.06 -11.38 -8.78
CA THR A 180 27.66 -11.18 -7.39
C THR A 180 28.14 -12.35 -6.53
N TYR A 181 28.07 -12.21 -5.22
CA TYR A 181 28.53 -13.21 -4.26
C TYR A 181 27.39 -13.61 -3.33
N TRP A 182 27.37 -14.89 -2.92
CA TRP A 182 26.27 -15.46 -2.14
C TRP A 182 26.09 -14.82 -0.76
N ASP A 183 27.17 -14.49 -0.07
CA ASP A 183 27.10 -13.86 1.26
C ASP A 183 26.55 -12.43 1.15
N GLU A 184 27.07 -11.65 0.20
CA GLU A 184 26.64 -10.28 -0.04
C GLU A 184 25.20 -10.22 -0.54
N ASP A 185 24.79 -11.10 -1.47
CA ASP A 185 23.40 -11.17 -1.95
C ASP A 185 22.44 -11.54 -0.81
N TYR A 186 22.88 -12.40 0.12
CA TYR A 186 22.11 -12.71 1.32
C TYR A 186 21.97 -11.50 2.24
N TRP A 187 23.08 -10.81 2.56
CA TRP A 187 23.02 -9.61 3.38
C TRP A 187 22.23 -8.48 2.74
N TRP A 188 22.33 -8.35 1.44
CA TRP A 188 21.59 -7.36 0.67
C TRP A 188 20.08 -7.49 0.88
N ALA A 189 19.58 -8.70 0.88
CA ALA A 189 18.14 -8.99 1.02
C ALA A 189 17.67 -9.07 2.47
N VAL A 190 18.41 -9.80 3.34
CA VAL A 190 18.03 -10.17 4.72
C VAL A 190 18.60 -9.22 5.76
N GLY A 191 19.71 -8.54 5.44
CA GLY A 191 20.44 -7.71 6.38
C GLY A 191 21.69 -8.38 6.97
N ASN A 192 22.47 -7.59 7.69
CA ASN A 192 23.70 -8.02 8.30
C ASN A 192 23.46 -9.11 9.35
N THR A 193 24.19 -10.21 9.26
CA THR A 193 24.23 -11.28 10.27
C THR A 193 25.60 -11.93 10.32
N SER A 194 26.05 -12.31 11.51
CA SER A 194 27.29 -13.07 11.69
C SER A 194 27.14 -14.57 11.37
N ASN A 195 25.91 -15.04 11.17
CA ASN A 195 25.61 -16.45 10.93
C ASN A 195 24.57 -16.59 9.81
N ILE A 196 25.05 -16.81 8.59
CA ILE A 196 24.19 -17.11 7.44
C ILE A 196 23.58 -18.49 7.63
N THR A 197 22.25 -18.58 7.57
CA THR A 197 21.48 -19.79 7.87
C THR A 197 20.24 -19.90 6.98
N SER A 198 19.71 -21.12 6.84
CA SER A 198 18.47 -21.37 6.08
C SER A 198 17.21 -20.81 6.75
N ASN A 199 17.25 -20.47 8.04
CA ASN A 199 16.13 -19.91 8.79
C ASN A 199 16.67 -18.77 9.65
N PRO A 200 16.93 -17.59 9.06
CA PRO A 200 17.41 -16.43 9.78
C PRO A 200 16.32 -15.88 10.69
N ASN A 201 16.72 -15.45 11.88
CA ASN A 201 15.79 -14.87 12.84
C ASN A 201 15.88 -13.34 12.76
N TYR A 202 14.74 -12.67 12.61
CA TYR A 202 14.61 -11.22 12.55
C TYR A 202 15.40 -10.49 13.66
N ILE A 203 15.33 -10.98 14.92
CA ILE A 203 16.01 -10.34 16.06
C ILE A 203 17.55 -10.41 15.94
N SER A 204 18.10 -11.36 15.19
CA SER A 204 19.55 -11.58 15.05
C SER A 204 20.11 -11.07 13.72
N THR A 205 19.31 -10.45 12.89
CA THR A 205 19.70 -9.81 11.63
C THR A 205 19.70 -8.28 11.77
N GLY A 206 20.53 -7.59 10.97
CA GLY A 206 20.33 -6.17 10.68
C GLY A 206 19.17 -6.00 9.70
N LEU A 207 18.96 -4.77 9.21
CA LEU A 207 17.93 -4.50 8.22
C LEU A 207 18.50 -4.71 6.80
N GLY A 208 17.75 -5.43 5.96
CA GLY A 208 18.01 -5.61 4.53
C GLY A 208 16.89 -4.98 3.68
N VAL A 209 16.86 -5.31 2.39
CA VAL A 209 15.83 -4.77 1.49
C VAL A 209 14.43 -5.21 1.88
N TYR A 210 14.25 -6.45 2.31
CA TYR A 210 12.92 -6.94 2.72
C TYR A 210 12.35 -6.15 3.89
N ASP A 211 13.19 -5.82 4.88
CA ASP A 211 12.79 -4.99 6.02
C ASP A 211 12.40 -3.58 5.58
N CYS A 212 13.17 -2.99 4.66
CA CYS A 212 12.92 -1.65 4.14
C CYS A 212 11.65 -1.55 3.27
N LEU A 213 11.17 -2.67 2.71
CA LEU A 213 9.94 -2.69 1.91
C LEU A 213 8.68 -2.54 2.77
N MET A 214 8.67 -3.11 3.99
CA MET A 214 7.45 -3.27 4.80
C MET A 214 7.36 -2.30 5.98
N HIS A 215 8.46 -1.64 6.36
CA HIS A 215 8.49 -0.60 7.40
C HIS A 215 7.99 -1.02 8.79
N GLU A 216 8.28 -2.26 9.20
CA GLU A 216 7.81 -2.82 10.47
C GLU A 216 8.87 -2.82 11.58
N ASN A 217 9.94 -2.01 11.42
CA ASN A 217 11.12 -2.04 12.30
C ASN A 217 11.10 -0.91 13.34
N GLY A 218 9.98 -0.18 13.45
CA GLY A 218 9.83 0.95 14.38
C GLY A 218 10.50 2.24 13.91
N GLU A 219 10.97 2.31 12.66
CA GLU A 219 11.44 3.53 12.04
C GLU A 219 10.31 4.53 11.83
N GLN A 220 10.65 5.82 11.90
CA GLN A 220 9.69 6.87 11.61
C GLN A 220 9.39 6.92 10.11
N GLU A 221 8.16 7.23 9.70
CA GLU A 221 7.73 7.22 8.30
C GLU A 221 8.59 8.12 7.39
N GLN A 222 9.10 9.25 7.89
CA GLN A 222 10.03 10.10 7.15
C GLN A 222 11.39 9.48 6.85
N ASP A 223 11.74 8.39 7.55
CA ASP A 223 13.00 7.67 7.39
C ASP A 223 12.87 6.44 6.48
N TRP A 224 11.69 6.19 5.93
CA TRP A 224 11.41 5.05 5.09
C TRP A 224 12.14 5.10 3.75
N PHE A 225 12.55 3.95 3.26
CA PHE A 225 13.01 3.75 1.89
C PHE A 225 11.83 3.25 1.05
N ILE A 226 11.25 4.11 0.20
CA ILE A 226 9.96 3.85 -0.46
C ILE A 226 10.05 3.72 -1.99
N THR A 227 11.20 4.06 -2.59
CA THR A 227 11.36 4.03 -4.04
C THR A 227 12.35 2.96 -4.50
N GLN A 228 12.27 2.54 -5.75
CA GLN A 228 13.18 1.56 -6.34
C GLN A 228 14.66 1.95 -6.19
N GLY A 229 14.98 3.25 -6.34
CA GLY A 229 16.33 3.74 -6.13
C GLY A 229 16.79 3.62 -4.67
N GLN A 230 15.88 3.82 -3.73
CA GLN A 230 16.16 3.65 -2.30
C GLN A 230 16.33 2.18 -1.92
N PHE A 231 15.67 1.23 -2.59
CA PHE A 231 15.87 -0.21 -2.32
C PHE A 231 17.30 -0.66 -2.63
N ILE A 232 17.88 -0.19 -3.73
CA ILE A 232 19.31 -0.47 -4.01
C ILE A 232 20.20 0.10 -2.90
N HIS A 233 19.88 1.32 -2.46
CA HIS A 233 20.64 1.97 -1.40
C HIS A 233 20.58 1.19 -0.09
N SER A 234 19.40 0.76 0.34
CA SER A 234 19.23 -0.03 1.57
C SER A 234 19.95 -1.38 1.51
N GLY A 235 19.87 -2.10 0.39
CA GLY A 235 20.57 -3.37 0.21
C GLY A 235 22.10 -3.20 0.23
N ASN A 236 22.62 -2.20 -0.47
CA ASN A 236 24.06 -1.90 -0.47
C ASN A 236 24.54 -1.43 0.91
N LEU A 237 23.72 -0.70 1.68
CA LEU A 237 24.03 -0.37 3.07
C LEU A 237 24.12 -1.63 3.94
N ALA A 238 23.26 -2.62 3.75
CA ALA A 238 23.30 -3.87 4.48
C ALA A 238 24.61 -4.65 4.21
N VAL A 239 25.06 -4.68 2.94
CA VAL A 239 26.37 -5.26 2.58
C VAL A 239 27.52 -4.50 3.24
N THR A 240 27.48 -3.17 3.26
CA THR A 240 28.45 -2.32 3.95
C THR A 240 28.49 -2.61 5.45
N GLN A 241 27.34 -2.72 6.10
CA GLN A 241 27.24 -3.06 7.53
C GLN A 241 27.77 -4.45 7.86
N ALA A 242 27.62 -5.39 6.94
CA ALA A 242 28.15 -6.74 7.07
C ALA A 242 29.68 -6.80 6.91
N GLY A 243 30.32 -5.75 6.38
CA GLY A 243 31.73 -5.73 6.02
C GLY A 243 32.08 -6.61 4.81
N GLY A 244 31.12 -6.78 3.90
CA GLY A 244 31.28 -7.49 2.63
C GLY A 244 32.04 -6.67 1.59
N ALA A 245 31.94 -7.06 0.32
CA ALA A 245 32.56 -6.37 -0.83
C ALA A 245 31.81 -5.05 -1.14
N GLU A 246 31.82 -4.10 -0.18
CA GLU A 246 30.95 -2.90 -0.17
C GLU A 246 31.14 -2.02 -1.41
N GLU A 247 32.37 -1.55 -1.67
CA GLU A 247 32.65 -0.67 -2.82
C GLU A 247 32.19 -1.31 -4.13
N TYR A 248 32.46 -2.59 -4.29
CA TYR A 248 32.08 -3.36 -5.45
C TYR A 248 30.55 -3.45 -5.64
N TYR A 249 29.80 -3.67 -4.55
CA TYR A 249 28.33 -3.73 -4.61
C TYR A 249 27.70 -2.36 -4.92
N TRP A 250 28.27 -1.27 -4.43
CA TRP A 250 27.88 0.08 -4.83
C TRP A 250 28.12 0.35 -6.32
N GLU A 251 29.09 -0.31 -6.94
CA GLU A 251 29.41 -0.16 -8.35
C GLU A 251 28.60 -1.06 -9.27
N ILE A 252 28.16 -2.24 -8.83
CA ILE A 252 27.58 -3.25 -9.72
C ILE A 252 26.05 -3.39 -9.64
N TYR A 253 25.41 -3.04 -8.53
CA TYR A 253 23.96 -3.13 -8.45
C TYR A 253 23.30 -1.92 -9.12
N HIS A 254 22.42 -2.21 -10.11
CA HIS A 254 21.78 -1.19 -10.92
C HIS A 254 20.26 -1.42 -11.01
N LEU A 255 19.53 -0.31 -11.22
CA LEU A 255 18.12 -0.30 -11.57
C LEU A 255 17.97 -0.08 -13.09
N MET A 256 17.34 -1.03 -13.77
CA MET A 256 16.62 -0.74 -15.00
C MET A 256 15.23 -0.29 -14.60
N GLY A 257 14.88 0.98 -14.84
CA GLY A 257 13.63 1.60 -14.42
C GLY A 257 13.77 3.02 -13.88
N ASP A 258 12.68 3.54 -13.34
CA ASP A 258 12.62 4.87 -12.73
C ASP A 258 12.99 4.78 -11.22
N PRO A 259 14.05 5.49 -10.77
CA PRO A 259 14.47 5.44 -9.38
C PRO A 259 13.49 6.12 -8.41
N SER A 260 12.58 6.95 -8.89
CA SER A 260 11.57 7.64 -8.09
C SER A 260 10.26 6.84 -7.94
N LEU A 261 10.08 5.77 -8.72
CA LEU A 261 8.88 4.95 -8.68
C LEU A 261 8.74 4.26 -7.31
N MET A 262 7.59 4.44 -6.66
CA MET A 262 7.19 3.74 -5.44
C MET A 262 6.51 2.42 -5.81
N PRO A 263 7.10 1.25 -5.53
CA PRO A 263 6.43 -0.03 -5.77
C PRO A 263 5.22 -0.24 -4.87
N TYR A 264 4.17 -0.82 -5.44
CA TYR A 264 3.07 -1.39 -4.68
C TYR A 264 3.42 -2.82 -4.26
N ILE A 265 3.45 -3.07 -2.96
CA ILE A 265 3.55 -4.42 -2.40
C ILE A 265 2.17 -4.74 -1.83
N GLY A 266 1.35 -5.41 -2.64
CA GLY A 266 -0.07 -5.58 -2.39
C GLY A 266 -0.95 -4.53 -3.08
N VAL A 267 -2.26 -4.78 -3.13
CA VAL A 267 -3.25 -3.83 -3.67
C VAL A 267 -3.42 -2.65 -2.71
N PRO A 268 -3.07 -1.42 -3.13
CA PRO A 268 -3.11 -0.25 -2.24
C PRO A 268 -4.55 0.20 -1.95
N ASN A 269 -4.73 0.79 -0.78
CA ASN A 269 -5.98 1.44 -0.38
C ASN A 269 -6.13 2.85 -0.99
N ASN A 270 -7.37 3.36 -1.03
CA ASN A 270 -7.62 4.73 -1.43
C ASN A 270 -6.97 5.73 -0.46
N LEU A 271 -6.51 6.84 -1.00
CA LEU A 271 -6.03 7.98 -0.24
C LEU A 271 -7.22 8.87 0.15
N ILE A 272 -7.27 9.30 1.42
CA ILE A 272 -8.29 10.22 1.90
C ILE A 272 -7.88 11.63 1.54
N VAL A 273 -8.73 12.35 0.80
CA VAL A 273 -8.43 13.71 0.35
C VAL A 273 -9.67 14.59 0.44
N ASN A 274 -9.52 15.73 1.10
CA ASN A 274 -10.52 16.79 1.15
C ASN A 274 -9.87 18.13 0.83
N HIS A 275 -10.44 18.87 -0.09
CA HIS A 275 -10.01 20.21 -0.46
C HIS A 275 -11.15 21.04 -1.04
N GLN A 276 -10.95 22.34 -1.18
CA GLN A 276 -11.94 23.21 -1.81
C GLN A 276 -12.14 22.84 -3.27
N PRO A 277 -13.39 22.87 -3.78
CA PRO A 277 -13.71 22.49 -5.16
C PRO A 277 -13.24 23.52 -6.20
N ILE A 278 -12.84 24.71 -5.77
CA ILE A 278 -12.37 25.81 -6.63
C ILE A 278 -11.22 26.56 -5.98
N ILE A 279 -10.45 27.28 -6.79
CA ILE A 279 -9.50 28.29 -6.36
C ILE A 279 -10.01 29.66 -6.85
N PRO A 280 -10.35 30.62 -5.95
CA PRO A 280 -10.69 31.96 -6.37
C PRO A 280 -9.51 32.66 -7.07
N LEU A 281 -9.80 33.38 -8.17
CA LEU A 281 -8.79 34.19 -8.85
C LEU A 281 -8.18 35.19 -7.86
N GLY A 282 -6.87 35.31 -7.85
CA GLY A 282 -6.14 36.15 -6.89
C GLY A 282 -5.65 35.38 -5.65
N SER A 283 -6.03 34.12 -5.45
CA SER A 283 -5.54 33.30 -4.36
C SER A 283 -4.03 33.08 -4.47
N SER A 284 -3.38 32.98 -3.30
CA SER A 284 -1.96 32.65 -3.15
C SER A 284 -1.74 31.48 -2.20
N THR A 285 -2.82 30.86 -1.72
CA THR A 285 -2.78 29.70 -0.82
C THR A 285 -3.88 28.70 -1.21
N PHE A 286 -3.63 27.42 -0.92
CA PHE A 286 -4.59 26.35 -1.04
C PHE A 286 -4.35 25.33 0.05
N THR A 287 -5.41 24.93 0.77
CA THR A 287 -5.31 23.95 1.86
C THR A 287 -5.89 22.61 1.38
N VAL A 288 -5.18 21.56 1.68
CA VAL A 288 -5.59 20.17 1.46
C VAL A 288 -5.55 19.43 2.80
N ASN A 289 -6.60 18.68 3.11
CA ASN A 289 -6.63 17.74 4.22
C ASN A 289 -6.49 16.34 3.62
N THR A 290 -5.50 15.60 4.08
CA THR A 290 -5.19 14.25 3.61
C THR A 290 -4.58 13.43 4.75
N GLU A 291 -3.89 12.36 4.46
CA GLU A 291 -3.21 11.55 5.47
C GLU A 291 -1.82 12.12 5.80
N GLU A 292 -1.35 11.88 7.03
CA GLU A 292 0.03 12.23 7.44
C GLU A 292 1.05 11.70 6.42
N ASN A 293 2.11 12.48 6.17
CA ASN A 293 3.19 12.18 5.24
C ASN A 293 2.78 11.96 3.76
N ALA A 294 1.54 12.26 3.38
CA ALA A 294 1.18 12.33 1.97
C ALA A 294 1.87 13.53 1.28
N TYR A 295 2.43 13.32 0.10
CA TYR A 295 3.08 14.37 -0.67
C TYR A 295 2.09 15.02 -1.62
N VAL A 296 1.78 16.29 -1.39
CA VAL A 296 0.78 17.07 -2.13
C VAL A 296 1.47 18.04 -3.05
N ALA A 297 1.13 18.00 -4.34
CA ALA A 297 1.65 18.93 -5.35
C ALA A 297 0.52 19.59 -6.14
N LEU A 298 0.67 20.90 -6.40
CA LEU A 298 -0.17 21.68 -7.30
C LEU A 298 0.62 22.17 -8.49
N SER A 299 0.06 22.05 -9.69
CA SER A 299 0.66 22.63 -10.89
C SER A 299 -0.40 23.32 -11.77
N MET A 300 0.01 24.31 -12.55
CA MET A 300 -0.85 24.98 -13.52
C MET A 300 -0.11 25.14 -14.85
N ASN A 301 -0.72 24.67 -15.94
CA ASN A 301 -0.10 24.69 -17.27
C ASN A 301 1.29 24.02 -17.31
N GLY A 302 1.48 22.92 -16.56
CA GLY A 302 2.76 22.21 -16.48
C GLY A 302 3.84 22.89 -15.61
N VAL A 303 3.51 23.97 -14.91
CA VAL A 303 4.41 24.66 -13.97
C VAL A 303 4.01 24.34 -12.54
N LEU A 304 4.95 23.84 -11.74
CA LEU A 304 4.73 23.60 -10.30
C LEU A 304 4.43 24.91 -9.59
N LEU A 305 3.33 24.96 -8.84
CA LEU A 305 2.98 26.08 -7.98
C LEU A 305 3.61 25.92 -6.59
N ASP A 306 3.38 24.79 -5.94
CA ASP A 306 3.97 24.40 -4.65
C ASP A 306 3.82 22.89 -4.45
N ALA A 307 4.69 22.31 -3.62
CA ALA A 307 4.59 20.91 -3.19
C ALA A 307 5.12 20.75 -1.76
N LYS A 308 4.38 20.00 -0.93
CA LYS A 308 4.70 19.77 0.48
C LYS A 308 4.22 18.40 0.96
N MET A 309 4.90 17.90 2.00
CA MET A 309 4.42 16.79 2.81
C MET A 309 3.32 17.24 3.77
N ALA A 310 2.33 16.39 3.99
CA ALA A 310 1.34 16.56 5.04
C ALA A 310 1.99 16.37 6.43
N ASP A 311 1.59 17.19 7.36
CA ASP A 311 2.02 17.07 8.76
C ASP A 311 1.24 15.96 9.51
N VAL A 312 1.53 15.77 10.79
CA VAL A 312 0.87 14.78 11.66
C VAL A 312 -0.65 14.95 11.79
N SER A 313 -1.19 16.12 11.41
CA SER A 313 -2.64 16.36 11.35
C SER A 313 -3.25 16.09 9.98
N GLY A 314 -2.44 15.70 9.01
CA GLY A 314 -2.85 15.53 7.61
C GLY A 314 -3.14 16.85 6.89
N ILE A 315 -2.77 18.00 7.44
CA ILE A 315 -3.05 19.31 6.85
C ILE A 315 -1.87 19.82 6.04
N VAL A 316 -2.13 20.17 4.78
CA VAL A 316 -1.14 20.80 3.90
C VAL A 316 -1.60 22.19 3.49
N ASN A 317 -0.83 23.21 3.87
CA ASN A 317 -1.04 24.59 3.43
C ASN A 317 -0.02 24.93 2.34
N LEU A 318 -0.46 24.85 1.09
CA LEU A 318 0.34 25.22 -0.09
C LEU A 318 0.33 26.73 -0.28
N THR A 319 1.48 27.31 -0.67
CA THR A 319 1.66 28.75 -0.84
C THR A 319 2.39 29.05 -2.15
N PHE A 320 1.81 29.89 -2.98
CA PHE A 320 2.31 30.19 -4.32
C PHE A 320 2.06 31.66 -4.70
N PRO A 321 2.68 32.19 -5.75
CA PRO A 321 2.37 33.52 -6.26
C PRO A 321 0.88 33.63 -6.63
N SER A 322 0.27 34.79 -6.33
CA SER A 322 -1.16 35.01 -6.62
C SER A 322 -1.51 34.65 -8.06
N ILE A 323 -2.52 33.78 -8.25
CA ILE A 323 -2.96 33.34 -9.58
C ILE A 323 -3.72 34.49 -10.26
N THR A 324 -3.21 34.94 -11.41
CA THR A 324 -3.71 36.12 -12.13
C THR A 324 -4.59 35.80 -13.33
N SER A 325 -4.76 34.52 -13.68
CA SER A 325 -5.60 34.09 -14.79
C SER A 325 -6.51 32.93 -14.39
N VAL A 326 -7.71 32.89 -14.93
CA VAL A 326 -8.59 31.71 -14.84
C VAL A 326 -7.98 30.52 -15.59
N GLY A 327 -8.26 29.33 -15.16
CA GLY A 327 -7.71 28.10 -15.75
C GLY A 327 -7.97 26.88 -14.88
N ILE A 328 -7.13 25.88 -15.03
CA ILE A 328 -7.17 24.62 -14.27
C ILE A 328 -5.84 24.46 -13.53
N VAL A 329 -5.92 24.16 -12.26
CA VAL A 329 -4.79 23.72 -11.43
C VAL A 329 -4.91 22.21 -11.27
N ASP A 330 -3.85 21.48 -11.64
CA ASP A 330 -3.77 20.05 -11.41
C ASP A 330 -3.29 19.82 -9.97
N ILE A 331 -3.94 18.87 -9.29
CA ILE A 331 -3.56 18.41 -7.95
C ILE A 331 -3.19 16.93 -8.02
N VAL A 332 -2.00 16.62 -7.50
CA VAL A 332 -1.51 15.23 -7.38
C VAL A 332 -1.08 15.00 -5.95
N ILE A 333 -1.58 13.91 -5.36
CA ILE A 333 -1.23 13.52 -4.00
C ILE A 333 -0.81 12.06 -4.03
N THR A 334 0.36 11.76 -3.47
CA THR A 334 0.93 10.42 -3.41
C THR A 334 1.31 10.06 -1.98
N LYS A 335 1.14 8.80 -1.64
CA LYS A 335 1.65 8.18 -0.40
C LYS A 335 1.92 6.70 -0.70
N GLN A 336 2.95 6.12 -0.08
CA GLN A 336 3.23 4.69 -0.24
C GLN A 336 2.02 3.85 0.22
N PHE A 337 1.77 2.73 -0.44
CA PHE A 337 0.61 1.83 -0.22
C PHE A 337 -0.77 2.48 -0.39
N LYS A 338 -0.82 3.63 -1.06
CA LYS A 338 -2.07 4.33 -1.36
C LYS A 338 -2.24 4.55 -2.86
N ILE A 339 -3.48 4.45 -3.32
CA ILE A 339 -3.83 4.85 -4.68
C ILE A 339 -3.62 6.36 -4.81
N PRO A 340 -2.84 6.85 -5.79
CA PRO A 340 -2.59 8.27 -5.94
C PRO A 340 -3.89 9.03 -6.24
N TYR A 341 -4.07 10.17 -5.59
CA TYR A 341 -5.15 11.09 -5.93
C TYR A 341 -4.68 12.02 -7.04
N ILE A 342 -5.29 11.91 -8.22
CA ILE A 342 -4.99 12.76 -9.38
C ILE A 342 -6.30 13.44 -9.80
N ASN A 343 -6.35 14.76 -9.64
CA ASN A 343 -7.55 15.54 -9.94
C ASN A 343 -7.18 16.94 -10.42
N SER A 344 -8.18 17.76 -10.69
CA SER A 344 -7.99 19.15 -11.11
C SER A 344 -8.99 20.08 -10.44
N VAL A 345 -8.53 21.30 -10.12
CA VAL A 345 -9.30 22.32 -9.43
C VAL A 345 -9.41 23.57 -10.33
N PRO A 346 -10.61 24.03 -10.70
CA PRO A 346 -10.77 25.21 -11.54
C PRO A 346 -10.44 26.50 -10.77
N VAL A 347 -9.71 27.39 -11.43
CA VAL A 347 -9.51 28.77 -10.99
C VAL A 347 -10.62 29.62 -11.61
N ILE A 348 -11.47 30.20 -10.79
CA ILE A 348 -12.61 31.00 -11.24
C ILE A 348 -12.59 32.40 -10.64
N SER A 349 -13.26 33.34 -11.31
CA SER A 349 -13.54 34.68 -10.81
C SER A 349 -15.05 34.79 -10.58
N PRO A 350 -15.56 34.42 -9.38
CA PRO A 350 -16.99 34.40 -9.13
C PRO A 350 -17.54 35.83 -9.13
N SER A 351 -18.53 36.11 -9.99
CA SER A 351 -19.34 37.32 -9.96
C SER A 351 -20.62 37.01 -9.22
N GLY A 352 -20.93 37.79 -8.18
CA GLY A 352 -22.08 37.50 -7.31
C GLY A 352 -21.68 36.64 -6.10
N PRO A 353 -22.68 36.08 -5.37
CA PRO A 353 -22.38 35.13 -4.29
C PRO A 353 -21.84 33.82 -4.85
N TYR A 354 -20.92 33.19 -4.11
CA TYR A 354 -20.41 31.84 -4.40
C TYR A 354 -20.03 31.16 -3.11
N VAL A 355 -20.80 30.16 -2.70
CA VAL A 355 -20.65 29.50 -1.40
C VAL A 355 -20.10 28.11 -1.59
N ILE A 356 -19.02 27.79 -0.86
CA ILE A 356 -18.41 26.46 -0.81
C ILE A 356 -18.44 25.90 0.61
N CYS A 357 -18.27 24.59 0.73
CA CYS A 357 -18.07 23.89 2.01
C CYS A 357 -16.60 23.40 2.08
N PRO A 358 -15.69 24.16 2.73
CA PRO A 358 -14.28 23.79 2.81
C PRO A 358 -13.99 22.73 3.88
N ASN A 359 -14.81 22.63 4.94
CA ASN A 359 -14.61 21.71 6.06
C ASN A 359 -15.93 21.21 6.62
N PHE A 360 -15.84 20.11 7.36
CA PHE A 360 -16.91 19.59 8.19
C PHE A 360 -16.36 19.16 9.57
N ASN A 361 -17.25 19.03 10.54
CA ASN A 361 -16.91 18.49 11.85
C ASN A 361 -17.92 17.38 12.20
N ILE A 362 -17.42 16.33 12.83
CA ILE A 362 -18.23 15.22 13.31
C ILE A 362 -18.48 15.34 14.81
N ASN A 363 -19.59 14.76 15.26
CA ASN A 363 -19.92 14.55 16.66
C ASN A 363 -20.63 13.21 16.79
N ASP A 364 -19.97 12.27 17.46
CA ASP A 364 -20.40 10.89 17.74
C ASP A 364 -20.86 10.70 19.18
N ALA A 365 -21.25 11.78 19.86
CA ALA A 365 -21.65 11.73 21.28
C ALA A 365 -22.88 10.82 21.57
N ILE A 366 -23.58 10.35 20.53
CA ILE A 366 -24.62 9.31 20.63
C ILE A 366 -24.02 7.90 20.58
N GLY A 367 -22.80 7.75 20.05
CA GLY A 367 -22.02 6.54 19.98
C GLY A 367 -21.03 6.41 21.15
N ASN A 368 -19.78 6.05 20.83
CA ASN A 368 -18.73 5.82 21.82
C ASN A 368 -17.92 7.09 22.21
N ASN A 369 -18.14 8.22 21.50
CA ASN A 369 -17.56 9.54 21.72
C ASN A 369 -16.00 9.53 21.61
N ASN A 370 -15.48 8.79 20.65
CA ASN A 370 -14.04 8.72 20.35
C ASN A 370 -13.61 9.67 19.21
N LEU A 371 -14.56 10.37 18.55
CA LEU A 371 -14.41 11.24 17.38
C LEU A 371 -14.00 10.48 16.11
N ILE A 372 -14.25 9.18 16.08
CA ILE A 372 -14.10 8.31 14.91
C ILE A 372 -15.51 7.90 14.46
N VAL A 373 -15.69 7.67 13.17
CA VAL A 373 -16.98 7.23 12.65
C VAL A 373 -16.98 5.72 12.56
N ASP A 374 -17.64 5.07 13.51
CA ASP A 374 -17.64 3.63 13.66
C ASP A 374 -18.94 2.98 13.13
N TYR A 375 -18.88 1.68 12.86
CA TYR A 375 -20.04 0.89 12.48
C TYR A 375 -21.17 1.03 13.53
N SER A 376 -22.43 0.89 13.09
CA SER A 376 -23.64 1.00 13.93
C SER A 376 -23.91 2.38 14.56
N GLU A 377 -23.06 3.39 14.38
CA GLU A 377 -23.18 4.68 15.02
C GLU A 377 -24.12 5.65 14.31
N ILE A 378 -24.61 6.62 15.08
CA ILE A 378 -25.30 7.81 14.57
C ILE A 378 -24.36 8.99 14.74
N ILE A 379 -23.99 9.60 13.63
CA ILE A 379 -23.06 10.71 13.56
C ILE A 379 -23.83 12.00 13.29
N ASN A 380 -23.54 13.04 14.04
CA ASN A 380 -23.99 14.40 13.75
C ASN A 380 -22.89 15.18 13.04
N LEU A 381 -23.24 15.96 12.02
CA LEU A 381 -22.34 16.78 11.24
C LEU A 381 -22.63 18.27 11.38
N SER A 382 -21.57 19.06 11.45
CA SER A 382 -21.56 20.52 11.26
C SER A 382 -20.70 20.82 10.02
N LEU A 383 -21.14 21.74 9.17
CA LEU A 383 -20.45 22.15 7.95
C LEU A 383 -19.94 23.58 8.08
N ASP A 384 -18.71 23.85 7.68
CA ASP A 384 -18.18 25.19 7.50
C ASP A 384 -18.53 25.66 6.09
N LEU A 385 -19.21 26.78 5.99
CA LEU A 385 -19.62 27.39 4.72
C LEU A 385 -18.84 28.68 4.51
N HIS A 386 -18.19 28.84 3.35
CA HIS A 386 -17.41 30.01 2.99
C HIS A 386 -17.97 30.68 1.73
N ASN A 387 -18.34 31.92 1.82
CA ASN A 387 -18.75 32.69 0.65
C ASN A 387 -17.50 33.35 0.00
N VAL A 388 -16.96 32.71 -1.02
CA VAL A 388 -15.81 33.20 -1.81
C VAL A 388 -16.22 34.14 -2.95
N GLY A 389 -17.51 34.40 -3.09
CA GLY A 389 -18.05 35.30 -4.09
C GLY A 389 -17.89 36.79 -3.75
N SER A 390 -18.21 37.66 -4.72
CA SER A 390 -18.07 39.11 -4.58
C SER A 390 -19.26 39.77 -3.87
N ASN A 391 -20.37 39.05 -3.66
CA ASN A 391 -21.57 39.54 -3.01
C ASN A 391 -22.03 38.61 -1.88
N SER A 392 -22.79 39.15 -0.91
CA SER A 392 -23.40 38.35 0.15
C SER A 392 -24.41 37.34 -0.43
N ALA A 393 -24.41 36.14 0.11
CA ALA A 393 -25.44 35.11 -0.14
C ALA A 393 -26.50 35.16 0.97
N SER A 394 -27.76 34.91 0.65
CA SER A 394 -28.87 34.95 1.64
C SER A 394 -29.94 33.91 1.36
N ASN A 395 -30.64 33.49 2.42
CA ASN A 395 -31.66 32.45 2.40
C ASN A 395 -31.17 31.17 1.72
N LEU A 396 -30.03 30.66 2.20
CA LEU A 396 -29.41 29.49 1.66
C LEU A 396 -30.06 28.21 2.20
N THR A 397 -30.41 27.31 1.30
CA THR A 397 -30.74 25.93 1.64
C THR A 397 -29.47 25.10 1.43
N VAL A 398 -29.03 24.41 2.46
CA VAL A 398 -27.86 23.53 2.44
C VAL A 398 -28.34 22.10 2.62
N THR A 399 -28.01 21.22 1.68
CA THR A 399 -28.43 19.82 1.69
C THR A 399 -27.26 18.89 1.52
N ILE A 400 -27.12 17.87 2.38
CA ILE A 400 -26.16 16.79 2.19
C ILE A 400 -26.81 15.61 1.48
N SER A 401 -26.05 14.92 0.65
CA SER A 401 -26.46 13.69 -0.06
C SER A 401 -25.30 12.71 -0.17
N SER A 402 -25.60 11.43 -0.26
CA SER A 402 -24.64 10.38 -0.61
C SER A 402 -25.37 9.25 -1.32
N ASN A 403 -24.70 8.58 -2.25
CA ASN A 403 -25.20 7.37 -2.90
C ASN A 403 -24.67 6.08 -2.25
N ASP A 404 -23.87 6.20 -1.20
CA ASP A 404 -23.29 5.07 -0.52
C ASP A 404 -24.35 4.28 0.26
N THR A 405 -24.32 2.96 0.14
CA THR A 405 -25.31 2.07 0.76
C THR A 405 -24.95 1.66 2.18
N ASN A 406 -23.73 1.98 2.66
CA ASN A 406 -23.28 1.68 4.01
C ASN A 406 -23.71 2.74 5.03
N ILE A 407 -24.44 3.76 4.58
CA ILE A 407 -24.99 4.79 5.46
C ILE A 407 -26.46 5.09 5.14
N THR A 408 -27.17 5.59 6.14
CA THR A 408 -28.53 6.13 5.98
C THR A 408 -28.57 7.56 6.50
N ILE A 409 -28.80 8.55 5.63
CA ILE A 409 -28.94 9.95 6.03
C ILE A 409 -30.26 10.12 6.78
N ILE A 410 -30.19 10.67 8.00
CA ILE A 410 -31.34 10.92 8.89
C ILE A 410 -31.84 12.35 8.71
N ASN A 411 -30.93 13.33 8.82
CA ASN A 411 -31.22 14.74 8.61
C ASN A 411 -30.31 15.30 7.53
N SER A 412 -30.92 15.70 6.42
CA SER A 412 -30.19 16.06 5.19
C SER A 412 -30.05 17.56 4.95
N ASN A 413 -30.83 18.45 5.61
CA ASN A 413 -30.85 19.86 5.19
C ASN A 413 -30.97 20.84 6.35
N THR A 414 -30.55 22.09 6.09
CA THR A 414 -30.74 23.24 6.98
C THR A 414 -30.84 24.53 6.19
N ILE A 415 -31.31 25.60 6.85
CA ILE A 415 -31.40 26.95 6.27
C ILE A 415 -30.38 27.86 6.95
N VAL A 416 -29.58 28.56 6.15
CA VAL A 416 -28.65 29.59 6.59
C VAL A 416 -29.12 30.95 6.10
N GLN A 417 -29.30 31.90 7.02
CA GLN A 417 -29.94 33.19 6.72
C GLN A 417 -29.09 34.05 5.77
N SER A 418 -27.79 34.17 6.06
CA SER A 418 -26.88 34.93 5.20
C SER A 418 -25.42 34.60 5.49
N ILE A 419 -24.58 34.72 4.45
CA ILE A 419 -23.12 34.68 4.54
C ILE A 419 -22.59 35.87 3.74
N ASN A 420 -21.92 36.79 4.42
CA ASN A 420 -21.30 37.94 3.77
C ASN A 420 -20.12 37.53 2.88
N GLN A 421 -19.73 38.42 1.96
CA GLN A 421 -18.53 38.26 1.15
C GLN A 421 -17.33 37.92 2.06
N SER A 422 -16.54 36.91 1.67
CA SER A 422 -15.35 36.41 2.38
C SER A 422 -15.61 35.89 3.81
N GLN A 423 -16.87 35.70 4.20
CA GLN A 423 -17.22 35.18 5.53
C GLN A 423 -17.25 33.65 5.52
N ILE A 424 -16.75 33.06 6.59
CA ILE A 424 -16.95 31.66 6.94
C ILE A 424 -17.91 31.59 8.11
N ILE A 425 -18.86 30.67 8.05
CA ILE A 425 -19.76 30.33 9.15
C ILE A 425 -19.83 28.82 9.31
N SER A 426 -19.94 28.33 10.55
CA SER A 426 -20.21 26.92 10.82
C SER A 426 -21.72 26.75 11.08
N THR A 427 -22.32 25.73 10.46
CA THR A 427 -23.68 25.31 10.84
C THR A 427 -23.65 24.68 12.23
N PRO A 428 -24.77 24.69 13.00
CA PRO A 428 -24.87 23.77 14.13
C PRO A 428 -24.77 22.30 13.67
N PHE A 429 -24.62 21.37 14.59
CA PHE A 429 -24.69 19.91 14.33
C PHE A 429 -26.14 19.48 14.01
N VAL A 430 -26.61 19.83 12.82
CA VAL A 430 -27.99 19.63 12.36
C VAL A 430 -28.14 18.55 11.31
N PHE A 431 -27.06 18.20 10.64
CA PHE A 431 -27.05 17.06 9.73
C PHE A 431 -26.74 15.78 10.51
N SER A 432 -27.29 14.67 10.10
CA SER A 432 -26.97 13.39 10.73
C SER A 432 -27.16 12.22 9.77
N PHE A 433 -26.36 11.19 9.98
CA PHE A 433 -26.48 9.91 9.30
C PHE A 433 -26.21 8.76 10.27
N LYS A 434 -26.76 7.58 9.96
CA LYS A 434 -26.44 6.32 10.63
C LYS A 434 -25.49 5.52 9.76
N VAL A 435 -24.47 4.91 10.35
CA VAL A 435 -23.59 3.91 9.74
C VAL A 435 -24.23 2.53 9.88
N ASP A 436 -24.18 1.71 8.85
CA ASP A 436 -24.71 0.36 8.89
C ASP A 436 -23.93 -0.54 9.86
N ASP A 437 -24.59 -1.63 10.29
CA ASP A 437 -24.03 -2.55 11.29
C ASP A 437 -22.93 -3.48 10.71
N TYR A 438 -22.88 -3.63 9.38
CA TYR A 438 -21.92 -4.46 8.66
C TYR A 438 -21.32 -3.66 7.51
N ILE A 439 -20.12 -3.17 7.74
CA ILE A 439 -19.35 -2.40 6.77
C ILE A 439 -17.95 -2.97 6.64
N ILE A 440 -17.28 -2.69 5.55
CA ILE A 440 -15.85 -2.95 5.40
C ILE A 440 -15.08 -1.88 6.18
N ASP A 441 -14.07 -2.29 6.91
CA ASP A 441 -13.18 -1.38 7.63
C ASP A 441 -12.48 -0.41 6.66
N GLN A 442 -12.29 0.84 7.09
CA GLN A 442 -11.71 1.94 6.27
C GLN A 442 -12.50 2.26 5.00
N HIS A 443 -13.82 1.96 4.97
CA HIS A 443 -14.67 2.32 3.85
C HIS A 443 -14.84 3.84 3.74
N ILE A 444 -14.65 4.40 2.53
CA ILE A 444 -14.75 5.83 2.27
C ILE A 444 -16.12 6.17 1.69
N VAL A 445 -16.85 7.03 2.38
CA VAL A 445 -18.15 7.57 1.93
C VAL A 445 -17.97 8.99 1.44
N GLU A 446 -18.33 9.26 0.19
CA GLU A 446 -18.42 10.60 -0.36
C GLU A 446 -19.78 11.22 -0.05
N PHE A 447 -19.76 12.45 0.48
CA PHE A 447 -20.92 13.30 0.67
C PHE A 447 -20.88 14.47 -0.31
N GLY A 448 -22.00 14.67 -1.04
CA GLY A 448 -22.27 15.90 -1.77
C GLY A 448 -22.94 16.93 -0.86
N VAL A 449 -22.56 18.21 -1.00
CA VAL A 449 -23.16 19.35 -0.31
C VAL A 449 -23.74 20.29 -1.34
N ASP A 450 -25.06 20.22 -1.55
CA ASP A 450 -25.81 21.15 -2.41
C ASP A 450 -26.20 22.40 -1.62
N ILE A 451 -25.76 23.56 -2.11
CA ILE A 451 -26.05 24.85 -1.51
C ILE A 451 -26.82 25.68 -2.56
N SER A 452 -28.02 26.15 -2.25
CA SER A 452 -28.81 26.98 -3.16
C SER A 452 -29.39 28.18 -2.44
N ASP A 453 -29.56 29.31 -3.16
CA ASP A 453 -30.24 30.50 -2.65
C ASP A 453 -31.64 30.67 -3.27
N ASN A 454 -32.40 31.62 -2.73
CA ASN A 454 -33.74 31.92 -3.25
C ASN A 454 -33.73 32.71 -4.57
N LEU A 455 -32.56 33.07 -5.12
CA LEU A 455 -32.40 33.75 -6.40
C LEU A 455 -32.13 32.78 -7.55
N GLY A 456 -32.01 31.48 -7.24
CA GLY A 456 -31.78 30.42 -8.22
C GLY A 456 -30.29 30.11 -8.45
N ASN A 457 -29.41 30.65 -7.64
CA ASN A 457 -28.00 30.22 -7.65
C ASN A 457 -27.88 28.90 -6.90
N SER A 458 -26.96 28.01 -7.38
CA SER A 458 -26.60 26.77 -6.70
C SER A 458 -25.11 26.50 -6.82
N TRP A 459 -24.56 25.89 -5.78
CA TRP A 459 -23.15 25.53 -5.68
C TRP A 459 -23.05 24.14 -5.07
N LEU A 460 -22.07 23.36 -5.51
CA LEU A 460 -21.83 22.00 -5.09
C LEU A 460 -20.44 21.87 -4.49
N SER A 461 -20.33 21.19 -3.37
CA SER A 461 -19.06 20.80 -2.73
C SER A 461 -19.14 19.32 -2.38
N TYR A 462 -18.00 18.71 -2.11
CA TYR A 462 -17.90 17.31 -1.69
C TYR A 462 -16.94 17.18 -0.51
N PHE A 463 -17.15 16.18 0.31
CA PHE A 463 -16.21 15.73 1.33
C PHE A 463 -16.31 14.23 1.55
N ASN A 464 -15.24 13.63 2.04
CA ASN A 464 -15.15 12.21 2.34
C ASN A 464 -15.14 11.95 3.84
N VAL A 465 -15.82 10.87 4.26
CA VAL A 465 -15.81 10.37 5.63
C VAL A 465 -15.37 8.92 5.59
N VAL A 466 -14.44 8.53 6.46
CA VAL A 466 -14.02 7.15 6.64
C VAL A 466 -14.89 6.47 7.67
N LEU A 467 -15.38 5.29 7.34
CA LEU A 467 -16.12 4.42 8.25
C LEU A 467 -15.19 3.32 8.76
N ASN A 468 -15.21 3.06 10.06
CA ASN A 468 -14.35 2.08 10.70
C ASN A 468 -15.15 0.90 11.21
N ALA A 469 -14.57 -0.30 11.09
CA ALA A 469 -15.14 -1.54 11.60
C ALA A 469 -14.06 -2.39 12.30
N PRO A 470 -14.43 -3.32 13.20
CA PRO A 470 -13.50 -4.30 13.69
C PRO A 470 -13.24 -5.38 12.64
N ILE A 471 -12.00 -5.87 12.56
CA ILE A 471 -11.61 -7.05 11.80
C ILE A 471 -11.08 -8.08 12.80
N ILE A 472 -11.80 -9.18 12.96
CA ILE A 472 -11.45 -10.19 13.95
C ILE A 472 -10.73 -11.36 13.31
N GLU A 473 -9.52 -11.59 13.77
CA GLU A 473 -8.67 -12.70 13.35
C GLU A 473 -8.43 -13.66 14.52
N SER A 474 -8.41 -14.96 14.24
CA SER A 474 -7.97 -15.98 15.20
C SER A 474 -6.53 -16.37 14.87
N ASN A 475 -5.65 -16.26 15.86
CA ASN A 475 -4.23 -16.54 15.68
C ASN A 475 -3.90 -17.97 16.16
N THR A 476 -3.34 -18.13 17.34
CA THR A 476 -2.82 -19.40 17.82
C THR A 476 -3.90 -20.21 18.52
N LEU A 477 -4.08 -21.48 18.12
CA LEU A 477 -4.89 -22.45 18.86
C LEU A 477 -3.98 -23.27 19.75
N ILE A 478 -4.21 -23.24 21.06
CA ILE A 478 -3.45 -23.98 22.07
C ILE A 478 -4.33 -25.04 22.71
N VAL A 479 -3.88 -26.29 22.70
CA VAL A 479 -4.50 -27.40 23.40
C VAL A 479 -3.93 -27.46 24.81
N ASN A 480 -4.78 -27.25 25.83
CA ASN A 480 -4.40 -27.31 27.23
C ASN A 480 -4.98 -28.58 27.89
N ASP A 481 -4.20 -29.64 27.87
CA ASP A 481 -4.53 -30.97 28.41
C ASP A 481 -3.96 -31.22 29.82
N ASN A 482 -3.49 -30.16 30.51
CA ASN A 482 -2.75 -30.26 31.77
C ASN A 482 -3.62 -30.79 32.94
N LEU A 483 -4.93 -30.62 32.91
CA LEU A 483 -5.81 -30.99 34.01
C LEU A 483 -6.40 -32.39 33.88
N LEU A 484 -6.78 -32.81 32.69
CA LEU A 484 -7.52 -34.05 32.41
C LEU A 484 -6.90 -34.87 31.27
N GLY A 485 -5.70 -34.54 30.82
CA GLY A 485 -4.94 -35.23 29.81
C GLY A 485 -3.56 -35.65 30.25
N ASN A 486 -2.67 -35.90 29.30
CA ASN A 486 -1.31 -36.36 29.54
C ASN A 486 -0.25 -35.25 29.49
N SER A 487 -0.66 -34.00 29.36
CA SER A 487 0.17 -32.78 29.31
C SER A 487 1.16 -32.76 28.13
N ASN A 488 0.79 -33.31 26.97
CA ASN A 488 1.62 -33.30 25.78
C ASN A 488 1.24 -32.19 24.77
N GLY A 489 0.22 -31.37 25.07
CA GLY A 489 -0.26 -30.28 24.22
C GLY A 489 -1.01 -30.73 22.96
N LYS A 490 -1.54 -31.96 22.96
CA LYS A 490 -2.30 -32.56 21.87
C LYS A 490 -3.62 -33.12 22.35
N LEU A 491 -4.61 -33.19 21.47
CA LEU A 491 -5.87 -33.87 21.76
C LEU A 491 -5.75 -35.36 21.39
N ASP A 492 -5.61 -36.21 22.39
CA ASP A 492 -5.48 -37.66 22.22
C ASP A 492 -6.83 -38.38 22.43
N PRO A 493 -7.00 -39.62 21.88
CA PRO A 493 -8.25 -40.38 22.03
C PRO A 493 -8.63 -40.64 23.50
N GLY A 494 -9.83 -40.18 23.87
CA GLY A 494 -10.37 -40.34 25.23
C GLY A 494 -10.00 -39.25 26.23
N GLU A 495 -9.26 -38.22 25.81
CA GLU A 495 -8.94 -37.07 26.65
C GLU A 495 -10.04 -36.01 26.64
N VAL A 496 -10.05 -35.22 27.70
CA VAL A 496 -10.81 -33.98 27.83
C VAL A 496 -9.79 -32.85 27.98
N THR A 497 -9.87 -31.83 27.13
CA THR A 497 -8.93 -30.72 27.13
C THR A 497 -9.66 -29.41 26.95
N ASP A 498 -9.06 -28.33 27.42
CA ASP A 498 -9.46 -26.97 27.09
C ASP A 498 -8.71 -26.48 25.85
N ILE A 499 -9.37 -25.69 25.03
CA ILE A 499 -8.80 -25.05 23.85
C ILE A 499 -8.80 -23.55 24.09
N ASN A 500 -7.61 -22.95 24.05
CA ASN A 500 -7.43 -21.52 24.09
C ASN A 500 -7.16 -21.02 22.67
N ILE A 501 -7.79 -19.93 22.28
CA ILE A 501 -7.61 -19.29 20.97
C ILE A 501 -7.37 -17.81 21.22
N ASP A 502 -6.24 -17.31 20.73
CA ASP A 502 -5.97 -15.88 20.71
C ASP A 502 -6.83 -15.23 19.61
N VAL A 503 -7.49 -14.14 19.96
CA VAL A 503 -8.33 -13.35 19.08
C VAL A 503 -7.73 -11.94 19.00
N PHE A 504 -7.40 -11.50 17.80
CA PHE A 504 -6.84 -10.19 17.51
C PHE A 504 -7.84 -9.34 16.73
N ASN A 505 -7.97 -8.07 17.07
CA ASN A 505 -8.73 -7.09 16.28
C ASN A 505 -7.75 -6.24 15.47
N SER A 506 -7.59 -6.54 14.19
CA SER A 506 -6.76 -5.78 13.25
C SER A 506 -7.50 -4.58 12.63
N GLY A 507 -8.80 -4.43 12.89
CA GLY A 507 -9.60 -3.31 12.40
C GLY A 507 -9.44 -2.03 13.22
N HIS A 508 -10.08 -0.94 12.75
CA HIS A 508 -9.94 0.41 13.30
C HIS A 508 -11.05 0.80 14.30
N SER A 509 -12.01 -0.08 14.54
CA SER A 509 -13.08 0.14 15.54
C SER A 509 -12.99 -0.86 16.68
N ASP A 510 -13.35 -0.42 17.88
CA ASP A 510 -13.45 -1.28 19.05
C ASP A 510 -14.68 -2.21 18.95
N LEU A 511 -14.62 -3.37 19.57
CA LEU A 511 -15.69 -4.34 19.58
C LEU A 511 -16.02 -4.79 21.00
N ASP A 512 -17.30 -4.67 21.36
CA ASP A 512 -17.84 -5.14 22.65
C ASP A 512 -18.59 -6.47 22.48
N ASN A 513 -18.58 -7.31 23.53
CA ASN A 513 -19.43 -8.51 23.63
C ASN A 513 -19.22 -9.54 22.54
N ILE A 514 -18.00 -10.05 22.40
CA ILE A 514 -17.64 -11.06 21.41
C ILE A 514 -18.19 -12.43 21.80
N THR A 515 -18.79 -13.15 20.85
CA THR A 515 -19.17 -14.55 21.02
C THR A 515 -18.33 -15.42 20.11
N ALA A 516 -17.48 -16.27 20.68
CA ALA A 516 -16.71 -17.26 19.95
C ALA A 516 -17.42 -18.62 19.98
N THR A 517 -17.56 -19.27 18.82
CA THR A 517 -18.17 -20.60 18.69
C THR A 517 -17.20 -21.55 18.00
N LEU A 518 -16.76 -22.58 18.70
CA LEU A 518 -15.90 -23.62 18.17
C LEU A 518 -16.74 -24.73 17.55
N ASN A 519 -16.44 -25.10 16.31
CA ASN A 519 -17.10 -26.17 15.58
C ASN A 519 -16.08 -27.21 15.08
N SER A 520 -16.52 -28.46 14.94
CA SER A 520 -15.73 -29.52 14.31
C SER A 520 -16.60 -30.40 13.43
N ASN A 521 -16.10 -30.72 12.24
CA ASN A 521 -16.72 -31.70 11.34
C ASN A 521 -16.31 -33.15 11.66
N SER A 522 -15.44 -33.36 12.66
CA SER A 522 -14.96 -34.68 13.08
C SER A 522 -15.98 -35.37 13.98
N SER A 523 -16.37 -36.57 13.65
CA SER A 523 -17.22 -37.44 14.50
C SER A 523 -16.51 -37.95 15.75
N TYR A 524 -15.21 -37.71 15.88
CA TYR A 524 -14.38 -38.11 17.02
C TYR A 524 -14.25 -37.03 18.10
N VAL A 525 -14.73 -35.80 17.82
CA VAL A 525 -14.68 -34.66 18.75
C VAL A 525 -16.07 -34.37 19.25
N ASN A 526 -16.21 -34.31 20.58
CA ASN A 526 -17.43 -33.89 21.26
C ASN A 526 -17.11 -32.66 22.13
N PHE A 527 -17.97 -31.65 22.09
CA PHE A 527 -17.82 -30.46 22.90
C PHE A 527 -18.64 -30.58 24.19
N ASN A 528 -18.01 -30.33 25.34
CA ASN A 528 -18.69 -30.09 26.61
C ASN A 528 -19.26 -28.67 26.63
N THR A 529 -18.47 -27.72 26.14
CA THR A 529 -18.83 -26.31 25.90
C THR A 529 -18.16 -25.87 24.61
N ASN A 530 -18.90 -25.34 23.68
CA ASN A 530 -18.36 -24.89 22.38
C ASN A 530 -18.62 -23.39 22.13
N VAL A 531 -19.19 -22.67 23.09
CA VAL A 531 -19.47 -21.24 22.99
C VAL A 531 -18.87 -20.54 24.18
N ASN A 532 -18.09 -19.50 23.90
CA ASN A 532 -17.56 -18.60 24.91
C ASN A 532 -18.03 -17.17 24.63
N HIS A 533 -18.44 -16.47 25.68
CA HIS A 533 -18.84 -15.06 25.62
C HIS A 533 -17.79 -14.23 26.32
N LEU A 534 -17.06 -13.45 25.53
CA LEU A 534 -16.09 -12.48 26.03
C LEU A 534 -16.83 -11.16 26.30
N THR A 535 -16.86 -10.75 27.55
CA THR A 535 -17.52 -9.50 27.98
C THR A 535 -16.58 -8.31 28.08
N LEU A 536 -15.28 -8.52 27.86
CA LEU A 536 -14.29 -7.46 27.80
C LEU A 536 -14.26 -6.88 26.40
N PRO A 537 -14.09 -5.55 26.26
CA PRO A 537 -13.89 -4.95 24.95
C PRO A 537 -12.60 -5.47 24.33
N LEU A 538 -12.65 -5.75 23.04
CA LEU A 538 -11.47 -6.01 22.21
C LEU A 538 -11.21 -4.75 21.40
N ASN A 539 -10.31 -3.92 21.89
CA ASN A 539 -9.98 -2.66 21.25
C ASN A 539 -9.24 -2.92 19.94
N SER A 540 -9.27 -1.95 19.06
CA SER A 540 -8.45 -1.91 17.85
C SER A 540 -6.97 -2.21 18.19
N ASN A 541 -6.31 -3.04 17.37
CA ASN A 541 -4.93 -3.49 17.57
C ASN A 541 -4.65 -4.19 18.92
N GLN A 542 -5.63 -4.87 19.48
CA GLN A 542 -5.52 -5.61 20.74
C GLN A 542 -5.74 -7.11 20.55
N THR A 543 -4.99 -7.93 21.31
CA THR A 543 -5.19 -9.39 21.41
C THR A 543 -5.87 -9.73 22.72
N LEU A 544 -6.87 -10.64 22.69
CA LEU A 544 -7.44 -11.32 23.85
C LEU A 544 -7.18 -12.82 23.74
N ASN A 545 -6.90 -13.46 24.90
CA ASN A 545 -6.62 -14.90 25.03
C ASN A 545 -7.75 -15.60 25.78
#